data_62de8306243cc1ac08dfb2d3bc240b23
#
_entry.id   62de8306243cc1ac08dfb2d3bc240b23
#
_cell.length_a   1.000
_cell.length_b   1.000
_cell.length_c   1.000
_cell.angle_alpha   90.00
_cell.angle_beta   90.00
_cell.angle_gamma   90.00
#
_symmetry.space_group_name_H-M   'P 1'
#
loop_
_entity.id
_entity.type
_entity.pdbx_description
1 polymer ?
#
loop_
_entity_poly.entity_id
_entity_poly.type
_entity_poly.pdbx_seq_one_letter_code
_entity_poly.pdbx_strand_id
1 'polypeptide(L)'
;MVVRLKGGDPFVFGRGGEEVTALLEAGIPFQVIPGITSAVAVPEVCGIPVTHRGTSRSFHVITGHKRADIHRSDEDVLNDYAYIRNQEGTSVFLMGLNRLPQIMERLVQTGAEEHTPVAVISKGTMPGQQIVRGDIQSIADKVNDAKLESPAIIVVGENAALDFTASNRGPLQNVHVG
;
A
#
# COMPACT_ATOMS: atom_id res chain seq x y z
N MET A 1 -15.62 -28.76 -9.75
CA MET A 1 -14.54 -27.73 -9.64
C MET A 1 -15.03 -26.68 -8.65
N VAL A 2 -14.22 -26.32 -7.64
CA VAL A 2 -14.51 -25.27 -6.68
C VAL A 2 -13.52 -24.14 -6.91
N VAL A 3 -13.98 -22.89 -6.90
CA VAL A 3 -13.12 -21.69 -7.07
C VAL A 3 -13.18 -20.86 -5.78
N ARG A 4 -12.02 -20.64 -5.17
CA ARG A 4 -11.85 -19.72 -4.05
C ARG A 4 -11.43 -18.36 -4.60
N LEU A 5 -12.37 -17.44 -4.74
CA LEU A 5 -12.10 -16.09 -5.24
C LEU A 5 -11.46 -15.21 -4.14
N LYS A 6 -10.44 -14.44 -4.54
CA LYS A 6 -9.69 -13.50 -3.69
C LYS A 6 -9.77 -12.10 -4.31
N GLY A 7 -9.71 -11.06 -3.49
CA GLY A 7 -9.80 -9.66 -3.93
C GLY A 7 -8.46 -9.03 -4.33
N GLY A 8 -7.59 -9.77 -5.00
CA GLY A 8 -6.25 -9.35 -5.40
C GLY A 8 -5.33 -10.55 -5.53
N ASP A 9 -4.02 -10.36 -5.35
CA ASP A 9 -3.09 -11.48 -5.33
C ASP A 9 -3.30 -12.34 -4.06
N PRO A 10 -3.41 -13.69 -4.21
CA PRO A 10 -3.68 -14.59 -3.08
C PRO A 10 -2.61 -14.59 -2.00
N PHE A 11 -1.35 -14.36 -2.37
CA PHE A 11 -0.20 -14.45 -1.46
C PHE A 11 0.27 -13.11 -0.92
N VAL A 12 -0.20 -11.99 -1.47
CA VAL A 12 0.14 -10.65 -0.93
C VAL A 12 -0.90 -10.24 0.11
N PHE A 13 -0.63 -10.56 1.39
CA PHE A 13 -1.52 -10.33 2.54
C PHE A 13 -2.94 -10.91 2.40
N GLY A 14 -3.10 -11.88 1.49
CA GLY A 14 -4.37 -12.52 1.18
C GLY A 14 -4.60 -13.84 1.93
N ARG A 15 -3.70 -14.25 2.82
CA ARG A 15 -3.73 -15.52 3.57
C ARG A 15 -3.76 -16.78 2.67
N GLY A 16 -3.35 -16.65 1.42
CA GLY A 16 -3.36 -17.76 0.46
C GLY A 16 -2.44 -18.92 0.88
N GLY A 17 -1.33 -18.63 1.58
CA GLY A 17 -0.44 -19.67 2.11
C GLY A 17 -1.13 -20.61 3.10
N GLU A 18 -1.93 -20.07 4.01
CA GLU A 18 -2.71 -20.86 5.00
C GLU A 18 -3.76 -21.74 4.30
N GLU A 19 -4.45 -21.19 3.29
CA GLU A 19 -5.44 -21.93 2.50
C GLU A 19 -4.79 -23.08 1.71
N VAL A 20 -3.62 -22.84 1.11
CA VAL A 20 -2.84 -23.85 0.38
C VAL A 20 -2.34 -24.93 1.32
N THR A 21 -1.83 -24.57 2.51
CA THR A 21 -1.38 -25.54 3.51
C THR A 21 -2.51 -26.50 3.90
N ALA A 22 -3.69 -25.96 4.16
CA ALA A 22 -4.85 -26.79 4.51
C ALA A 22 -5.27 -27.75 3.39
N LEU A 23 -5.16 -27.33 2.12
CA LEU A 23 -5.45 -28.20 0.96
C LEU A 23 -4.41 -29.30 0.82
N LEU A 24 -3.12 -28.98 1.04
CA LEU A 24 -2.04 -29.96 1.02
C LEU A 24 -2.21 -31.03 2.11
N GLU A 25 -2.52 -30.61 3.33
CA GLU A 25 -2.79 -31.53 4.46
C GLU A 25 -3.98 -32.45 4.20
N ALA A 26 -4.99 -31.94 3.47
CA ALA A 26 -6.16 -32.71 3.08
C ALA A 26 -5.96 -33.57 1.83
N GLY A 27 -4.79 -33.52 1.18
CA GLY A 27 -4.51 -34.25 -0.08
C GLY A 27 -5.35 -33.77 -1.26
N ILE A 28 -5.86 -32.52 -1.24
CA ILE A 28 -6.70 -31.96 -2.29
C ILE A 28 -5.82 -31.28 -3.35
N PRO A 29 -5.89 -31.69 -4.63
CA PRO A 29 -5.17 -31.03 -5.71
C PRO A 29 -5.74 -29.60 -5.92
N PHE A 30 -4.86 -28.64 -6.13
CA PHE A 30 -5.22 -27.24 -6.35
C PHE A 30 -4.31 -26.57 -7.37
N GLN A 31 -4.76 -25.43 -7.85
CA GLN A 31 -3.96 -24.52 -8.67
C GLN A 31 -4.15 -23.10 -8.12
N VAL A 32 -3.04 -22.36 -7.98
CA VAL A 32 -3.07 -20.94 -7.63
C VAL A 32 -3.00 -20.12 -8.91
N ILE A 33 -3.94 -19.23 -9.08
CA ILE A 33 -3.94 -18.24 -10.17
C ILE A 33 -3.49 -16.91 -9.55
N PRO A 34 -2.37 -16.32 -9.99
CA PRO A 34 -1.92 -15.01 -9.52
C PRO A 34 -2.94 -13.93 -9.80
N GLY A 35 -2.98 -12.93 -8.93
CA GLY A 35 -3.79 -11.74 -9.08
C GLY A 35 -2.95 -10.47 -9.08
N ILE A 36 -3.60 -9.32 -9.25
CA ILE A 36 -2.94 -8.01 -9.18
C ILE A 36 -3.11 -7.48 -7.76
N THR A 37 -1.99 -7.28 -7.06
CA THR A 37 -2.02 -6.70 -5.72
C THR A 37 -2.40 -5.22 -5.75
N SER A 38 -3.25 -4.79 -4.83
CA SER A 38 -3.60 -3.38 -4.63
C SER A 38 -2.38 -2.51 -4.31
N ALA A 39 -1.31 -3.09 -3.77
CA ALA A 39 -0.06 -2.37 -3.52
C ALA A 39 0.58 -1.77 -4.78
N VAL A 40 0.29 -2.33 -5.95
CA VAL A 40 0.76 -1.84 -7.26
C VAL A 40 -0.38 -1.15 -8.01
N ALA A 41 -1.53 -1.82 -8.15
CA ALA A 41 -2.63 -1.35 -8.98
C ALA A 41 -3.20 0.01 -8.52
N VAL A 42 -3.35 0.21 -7.21
CA VAL A 42 -3.98 1.43 -6.68
C VAL A 42 -3.10 2.66 -6.83
N PRO A 43 -1.79 2.65 -6.49
CA PRO A 43 -0.90 3.76 -6.83
C PRO A 43 -0.85 4.04 -8.33
N GLU A 44 -0.78 2.99 -9.17
CA GLU A 44 -0.67 3.12 -10.63
C GLU A 44 -1.86 3.87 -11.23
N VAL A 45 -3.10 3.51 -10.89
CA VAL A 45 -4.30 4.21 -11.39
C VAL A 45 -4.40 5.67 -10.90
N CYS A 46 -3.66 6.02 -9.86
CA CYS A 46 -3.52 7.38 -9.35
C CYS A 46 -2.29 8.11 -9.91
N GLY A 47 -1.61 7.54 -10.91
CA GLY A 47 -0.43 8.11 -11.53
C GLY A 47 0.82 8.11 -10.66
N ILE A 48 0.87 7.26 -9.65
CA ILE A 48 2.00 7.09 -8.74
C ILE A 48 2.74 5.80 -9.11
N PRO A 49 3.90 5.85 -9.76
CA PRO A 49 4.70 4.67 -10.00
C PRO A 49 5.34 4.20 -8.70
N VAL A 50 5.22 2.91 -8.35
CA VAL A 50 5.88 2.37 -7.15
C VAL A 50 7.40 2.27 -7.30
N THR A 51 7.90 2.26 -8.55
CA THR A 51 9.31 2.40 -8.91
C THR A 51 9.48 3.41 -10.03
N HIS A 52 10.55 4.22 -9.99
CA HIS A 52 10.84 5.19 -11.05
C HIS A 52 12.34 5.41 -11.14
N ARG A 53 12.86 5.44 -12.38
CA ARG A 53 14.30 5.67 -12.61
C ARG A 53 14.71 7.05 -12.07
N GLY A 54 15.72 7.07 -11.21
CA GLY A 54 16.25 8.28 -10.60
C GLY A 54 15.69 8.63 -9.22
N THR A 55 14.54 8.05 -8.83
CA THR A 55 13.91 8.29 -7.52
C THR A 55 13.78 7.04 -6.67
N SER A 56 13.51 5.87 -7.27
CA SER A 56 13.25 4.66 -6.51
C SER A 56 13.71 3.41 -7.27
N ARG A 57 14.64 2.65 -6.68
CA ARG A 57 15.14 1.38 -7.20
C ARG A 57 14.40 0.17 -6.66
N SER A 58 13.63 0.37 -5.60
CA SER A 58 12.90 -0.69 -4.91
C SER A 58 11.55 -0.17 -4.43
N PHE A 59 10.64 -1.08 -4.10
CA PHE A 59 9.48 -0.74 -3.31
C PHE A 59 9.22 -1.85 -2.28
N HIS A 60 8.64 -1.45 -1.14
CA HIS A 60 8.40 -2.31 -0.01
C HIS A 60 6.91 -2.33 0.29
N VAL A 61 6.33 -3.53 0.39
CA VAL A 61 4.92 -3.69 0.73
C VAL A 61 4.82 -4.15 2.17
N ILE A 62 4.15 -3.36 3.00
CA ILE A 62 4.15 -3.51 4.45
C ILE A 62 2.71 -3.58 4.94
N THR A 63 2.43 -4.45 5.90
CA THR A 63 1.14 -4.42 6.59
C THR A 63 1.16 -3.41 7.73
N GLY A 64 0.20 -2.49 7.75
CA GLY A 64 -0.04 -1.60 8.89
C GLY A 64 -0.73 -2.31 10.06
N HIS A 65 -1.12 -3.57 9.90
CA HIS A 65 -1.81 -4.33 10.94
C HIS A 65 -0.82 -4.89 11.94
N LYS A 66 -1.09 -4.72 13.25
CA LYS A 66 -0.36 -5.47 14.30
C LYS A 66 -0.79 -6.93 14.26
N ARG A 67 0.17 -7.85 14.27
CA ARG A 67 -0.14 -9.24 14.59
C ARG A 67 -0.46 -9.32 16.10
N ALA A 68 -1.68 -9.72 16.41
CA ALA A 68 -2.14 -9.85 17.80
C ALA A 68 -1.45 -11.02 18.56
N ASP A 69 -0.87 -11.95 17.80
CA ASP A 69 -0.30 -13.21 18.28
C ASP A 69 1.23 -13.15 18.54
N ILE A 70 1.87 -12.03 18.21
CA ILE A 70 3.31 -11.85 18.44
C ILE A 70 3.51 -10.72 19.46
N HIS A 71 3.97 -11.08 20.64
CA HIS A 71 4.50 -10.12 21.63
C HIS A 71 5.84 -9.59 21.11
N ARG A 72 5.82 -8.44 20.45
CA ARG A 72 7.01 -7.71 20.04
C ARG A 72 7.20 -6.51 20.93
N SER A 73 8.45 -6.27 21.35
CA SER A 73 8.82 -5.06 22.08
C SER A 73 8.63 -3.82 21.19
N ASP A 74 8.53 -2.66 21.80
CA ASP A 74 8.51 -1.39 21.03
C ASP A 74 9.82 -1.19 20.27
N GLU A 75 10.94 -1.69 20.79
CA GLU A 75 12.24 -1.67 20.12
C GLU A 75 12.25 -2.52 18.84
N ASP A 76 11.69 -3.74 18.85
CA ASP A 76 11.57 -4.57 17.64
C ASP A 76 10.75 -3.86 16.56
N VAL A 77 9.69 -3.18 16.98
CA VAL A 77 8.85 -2.44 16.05
C VAL A 77 9.59 -1.23 15.46
N LEU A 78 10.35 -0.50 16.26
CA LEU A 78 11.17 0.62 15.79
C LEU A 78 12.28 0.14 14.84
N ASN A 79 12.88 -1.01 15.11
CA ASN A 79 13.88 -1.61 14.22
C ASN A 79 13.30 -1.94 12.84
N ASP A 80 12.05 -2.41 12.76
CA ASP A 80 11.37 -2.62 11.47
C ASP A 80 11.23 -1.30 10.70
N TYR A 81 10.82 -0.22 11.37
CA TYR A 81 10.69 1.09 10.73
C TYR A 81 12.03 1.69 10.33
N ALA A 82 13.08 1.50 11.15
CA ALA A 82 14.44 1.90 10.80
C ALA A 82 14.95 1.14 9.56
N TYR A 83 14.62 -0.16 9.45
CA TYR A 83 14.93 -0.95 8.26
C TYR A 83 14.20 -0.40 7.03
N ILE A 84 12.89 -0.15 7.12
CA ILE A 84 12.07 0.41 6.05
C ILE A 84 12.66 1.75 5.58
N ARG A 85 12.98 2.65 6.51
CA ARG A 85 13.55 3.96 6.19
C ARG A 85 14.90 3.87 5.47
N ASN A 86 15.76 2.93 5.88
CA ASN A 86 17.10 2.77 5.31
C ASN A 86 17.09 2.16 3.91
N GLN A 87 15.94 1.68 3.43
CA GLN A 87 15.81 1.18 2.06
C GLN A 87 15.51 2.34 1.13
N GLU A 88 16.40 2.57 0.15
CA GLU A 88 16.10 3.49 -0.96
C GLU A 88 14.89 2.96 -1.73
N GLY A 89 13.76 3.68 -1.71
CA GLY A 89 12.59 3.21 -2.44
C GLY A 89 11.28 3.78 -1.96
N THR A 90 10.20 3.21 -2.48
CA THR A 90 8.84 3.57 -2.12
C THR A 90 8.30 2.57 -1.11
N SER A 91 7.74 3.03 -0.01
CA SER A 91 7.04 2.18 0.96
C SER A 91 5.54 2.26 0.77
N VAL A 92 4.90 1.10 0.62
CA VAL A 92 3.45 0.98 0.43
C VAL A 92 2.86 0.23 1.63
N PHE A 93 2.08 0.94 2.45
CA PHE A 93 1.41 0.33 3.61
C PHE A 93 -0.02 -0.05 3.25
N LEU A 94 -0.33 -1.33 3.42
CA LEU A 94 -1.68 -1.87 3.33
C LEU A 94 -2.30 -1.97 4.73
N MET A 95 -3.62 -1.80 4.83
CA MET A 95 -4.36 -1.93 6.10
C MET A 95 -3.85 -1.00 7.22
N GLY A 96 -3.32 0.18 6.85
CA GLY A 96 -2.66 1.12 7.77
C GLY A 96 -3.46 2.37 8.14
N LEU A 97 -4.63 2.63 7.54
CA LEU A 97 -5.31 3.91 7.66
C LEU A 97 -5.59 4.31 9.12
N ASN A 98 -6.15 3.41 9.93
CA ASN A 98 -6.46 3.67 11.33
C ASN A 98 -5.22 3.87 12.21
N ARG A 99 -4.04 3.63 11.67
CA ARG A 99 -2.75 3.76 12.35
C ARG A 99 -1.82 4.73 11.63
N LEU A 100 -2.37 5.53 10.72
CA LEU A 100 -1.60 6.50 9.95
C LEU A 100 -0.76 7.43 10.84
N PRO A 101 -1.31 8.06 11.91
CA PRO A 101 -0.50 8.90 12.78
C PRO A 101 0.68 8.15 13.41
N GLN A 102 0.45 6.94 13.94
CA GLN A 102 1.50 6.14 14.55
C GLN A 102 2.56 5.66 13.53
N ILE A 103 2.15 5.37 12.30
CA ILE A 103 3.08 5.01 11.22
C ILE A 103 4.00 6.19 10.92
N MET A 104 3.44 7.39 10.76
CA MET A 104 4.20 8.61 10.49
C MET A 104 5.15 8.95 11.65
N GLU A 105 4.66 8.92 12.88
CA GLU A 105 5.46 9.14 14.08
C GLU A 105 6.68 8.20 14.15
N ARG A 106 6.48 6.92 13.88
CA ARG A 106 7.56 5.92 13.92
C ARG A 106 8.58 6.12 12.80
N LEU A 107 8.16 6.52 11.62
CA LEU A 107 9.07 6.87 10.54
C LEU A 107 9.98 8.04 10.96
N VAL A 108 9.41 9.09 11.59
CA VAL A 108 10.19 10.23 12.12
C VAL A 108 11.13 9.77 13.24
N GLN A 109 10.65 9.00 14.21
CA GLN A 109 11.48 8.46 15.32
C GLN A 109 12.68 7.66 14.82
N THR A 110 12.57 7.01 13.67
CA THR A 110 13.65 6.28 13.03
C THR A 110 14.49 7.12 12.07
N GLY A 111 14.22 8.44 11.97
CA GLY A 111 15.00 9.42 11.24
C GLY A 111 14.55 9.65 9.80
N ALA A 112 13.29 9.35 9.44
CA ALA A 112 12.74 9.82 8.18
C ALA A 112 12.60 11.34 8.21
N GLU A 113 12.82 11.98 7.06
CA GLU A 113 12.61 13.41 6.92
C GLU A 113 11.12 13.76 6.97
N GLU A 114 10.73 14.73 7.77
CA GLU A 114 9.33 15.12 7.99
C GLU A 114 8.63 15.55 6.69
N HIS A 115 9.38 16.09 5.72
CA HIS A 115 8.88 16.51 4.42
C HIS A 115 8.91 15.40 3.35
N THR A 116 9.24 14.15 3.73
CA THR A 116 9.13 13.02 2.81
C THR A 116 7.68 12.92 2.28
N PRO A 117 7.49 12.88 0.94
CA PRO A 117 6.16 12.84 0.35
C PRO A 117 5.36 11.61 0.76
N VAL A 118 4.05 11.83 0.99
CA VAL A 118 3.08 10.78 1.31
C VAL A 118 1.81 10.98 0.51
N ALA A 119 1.27 9.90 -0.03
CA ALA A 119 -0.05 9.85 -0.63
C ALA A 119 -0.91 8.79 0.06
N VAL A 120 -2.15 9.13 0.39
CA VAL A 120 -3.14 8.18 0.91
C VAL A 120 -4.28 8.08 -0.08
N ILE A 121 -4.56 6.85 -0.54
CA ILE A 121 -5.56 6.55 -1.55
C ILE A 121 -6.64 5.69 -0.91
N SER A 122 -7.84 6.23 -0.80
CA SER A 122 -9.03 5.55 -0.29
C SER A 122 -9.85 5.00 -1.44
N LYS A 123 -10.44 3.81 -1.26
CA LYS A 123 -11.33 3.14 -2.22
C LYS A 123 -10.74 3.07 -3.64
N GLY A 124 -9.41 2.84 -3.73
CA GLY A 124 -8.71 2.78 -5.01
C GLY A 124 -9.34 1.79 -5.97
N THR A 125 -9.49 2.18 -7.25
CA THR A 125 -10.18 1.44 -8.32
C THR A 125 -11.69 1.25 -8.13
N MET A 126 -12.28 1.85 -7.09
CA MET A 126 -13.71 1.73 -6.78
C MET A 126 -14.43 3.07 -7.00
N PRO A 127 -15.77 3.05 -7.15
CA PRO A 127 -16.57 4.29 -7.08
C PRO A 127 -16.29 5.02 -5.75
N GLY A 128 -16.02 6.33 -5.85
CA GLY A 128 -15.68 7.14 -4.67
C GLY A 128 -14.19 7.10 -4.29
N GLN A 129 -13.30 6.66 -5.19
CA GLN A 129 -11.85 6.78 -5.01
C GLN A 129 -11.49 8.23 -4.69
N GLN A 130 -10.69 8.40 -3.65
CA GLN A 130 -10.14 9.69 -3.24
C GLN A 130 -8.63 9.55 -2.99
N ILE A 131 -7.89 10.63 -3.25
CA ILE A 131 -6.47 10.72 -2.95
C ILE A 131 -6.18 11.98 -2.16
N VAL A 132 -5.42 11.85 -1.08
CA VAL A 132 -4.88 12.97 -0.30
C VAL A 132 -3.36 12.89 -0.37
N ARG A 133 -2.73 14.02 -0.68
CA ARG A 133 -1.28 14.15 -0.77
C ARG A 133 -0.75 15.12 0.27
N GLY A 134 0.41 14.83 0.82
CA GLY A 134 1.11 15.63 1.80
C GLY A 134 2.52 15.10 2.02
N ASP A 135 3.00 15.31 3.21
CA ASP A 135 4.26 14.76 3.71
C ASP A 135 4.03 14.04 5.04
N ILE A 136 5.07 13.42 5.59
CA ILE A 136 4.99 12.69 6.85
C ILE A 136 4.38 13.55 7.96
N GLN A 137 4.72 14.84 8.03
CA GLN A 137 4.26 15.75 9.07
C GLN A 137 2.76 16.10 8.95
N SER A 138 2.27 16.30 7.72
CA SER A 138 0.93 16.87 7.48
C SER A 138 -0.14 15.86 7.08
N ILE A 139 0.25 14.66 6.64
CA ILE A 139 -0.68 13.73 5.99
C ILE A 139 -1.80 13.25 6.91
N ALA A 140 -1.51 13.03 8.19
CA ALA A 140 -2.50 12.53 9.14
C ALA A 140 -3.67 13.49 9.30
N ASP A 141 -3.38 14.78 9.48
CA ASP A 141 -4.39 15.83 9.63
C ASP A 141 -5.19 16.00 8.33
N LYS A 142 -4.51 16.05 7.19
CA LYS A 142 -5.17 16.14 5.87
C LYS A 142 -6.13 15.00 5.59
N VAL A 143 -5.76 13.77 5.96
CA VAL A 143 -6.59 12.58 5.81
C VAL A 143 -7.81 12.64 6.72
N ASN A 144 -7.63 13.12 7.96
CA ASN A 144 -8.72 13.31 8.91
C ASN A 144 -9.71 14.39 8.42
N ASP A 145 -9.21 15.53 7.96
CA ASP A 145 -10.04 16.62 7.41
C ASP A 145 -10.83 16.19 6.18
N ALA A 146 -10.20 15.40 5.30
CA ALA A 146 -10.82 14.81 4.11
C ALA A 146 -11.76 13.63 4.44
N LYS A 147 -11.78 13.16 5.69
CA LYS A 147 -12.59 12.03 6.17
C LYS A 147 -12.41 10.77 5.31
N LEU A 148 -11.17 10.44 4.96
CA LEU A 148 -10.89 9.25 4.17
C LEU A 148 -11.29 7.98 4.93
N GLU A 149 -11.87 7.03 4.21
CA GLU A 149 -12.35 5.77 4.75
C GLU A 149 -11.58 4.57 4.17
N SER A 150 -11.58 3.47 4.91
CA SER A 150 -11.08 2.18 4.41
C SER A 150 -12.00 1.60 3.31
N PRO A 151 -11.45 0.80 2.39
CA PRO A 151 -10.06 0.39 2.29
C PRO A 151 -9.16 1.52 1.78
N ALA A 152 -7.95 1.64 2.31
CA ALA A 152 -7.00 2.66 1.89
C ALA A 152 -5.56 2.13 1.87
N ILE A 153 -4.75 2.76 1.03
CA ILE A 153 -3.33 2.48 0.84
C ILE A 153 -2.53 3.75 1.13
N ILE A 154 -1.42 3.61 1.83
CA ILE A 154 -0.50 4.71 2.13
C ILE A 154 0.78 4.47 1.33
N VAL A 155 1.20 5.46 0.55
CA VAL A 155 2.44 5.44 -0.22
C VAL A 155 3.37 6.49 0.35
N VAL A 156 4.59 6.11 0.72
CA VAL A 156 5.61 6.99 1.32
C VAL A 156 6.88 6.96 0.48
N GLY A 157 7.46 8.11 0.24
CA GLY A 157 8.69 8.30 -0.53
C GLY A 157 8.52 9.25 -1.71
N GLU A 158 9.60 9.57 -2.39
CA GLU A 158 9.64 10.56 -3.48
C GLU A 158 8.59 10.31 -4.57
N ASN A 159 8.32 9.04 -4.89
CA ASN A 159 7.34 8.69 -5.91
C ASN A 159 5.90 9.07 -5.51
N ALA A 160 5.59 9.24 -4.23
CA ALA A 160 4.27 9.66 -3.77
C ALA A 160 3.91 11.10 -4.21
N ALA A 161 4.92 11.93 -4.53
CA ALA A 161 4.73 13.26 -5.09
C ALA A 161 4.38 13.25 -6.58
N LEU A 162 4.66 12.17 -7.30
CA LEU A 162 4.42 12.08 -8.74
C LEU A 162 2.92 11.93 -9.04
N ASP A 163 2.48 12.55 -10.13
CA ASP A 163 1.11 12.43 -10.66
C ASP A 163 1.14 12.38 -12.19
N PHE A 164 1.26 11.19 -12.73
CA PHE A 164 1.25 11.00 -14.19
C PHE A 164 -0.16 11.03 -14.80
N THR A 165 -1.20 11.21 -13.98
CA THR A 165 -2.57 11.41 -14.47
C THR A 165 -2.92 12.89 -14.66
N ALA A 166 -2.13 13.80 -14.08
CA ALA A 166 -2.42 15.24 -14.11
C ALA A 166 -2.51 15.81 -15.53
N SER A 167 -1.70 15.30 -16.46
CA SER A 167 -1.69 15.69 -17.87
C SER A 167 -2.83 15.09 -18.69
N ASN A 168 -3.53 14.06 -18.19
CA ASN A 168 -4.60 13.36 -18.91
C ASN A 168 -6.01 13.76 -18.44
N ARG A 169 -6.17 14.86 -17.73
CA ARG A 169 -7.49 15.35 -17.27
C ARG A 169 -8.31 16.05 -18.39
N GLY A 170 -7.97 15.81 -19.66
CA GLY A 170 -8.88 16.07 -20.78
C GLY A 170 -10.02 15.03 -20.80
N PRO A 171 -11.17 15.32 -21.46
CA PRO A 171 -12.24 14.33 -21.56
C PRO A 171 -11.67 13.05 -22.17
N LEU A 172 -11.85 11.92 -21.47
CA LEU A 172 -11.53 10.59 -21.97
C LEU A 172 -12.29 10.40 -23.29
N GLN A 173 -11.62 10.59 -24.40
CA GLN A 173 -12.14 10.13 -25.69
C GLN A 173 -12.14 8.60 -25.62
N ASN A 174 -13.30 7.99 -25.87
CA ASN A 174 -13.53 6.57 -25.86
C ASN A 174 -12.41 5.84 -26.62
N VAL A 175 -11.49 5.21 -25.90
CA VAL A 175 -10.53 4.29 -26.50
C VAL A 175 -11.31 3.03 -26.79
N HIS A 176 -11.69 2.84 -28.05
CA HIS A 176 -12.17 1.55 -28.53
C HIS A 176 -10.96 0.61 -28.54
N VAL A 177 -10.93 -0.33 -27.61
CA VAL A 177 -10.03 -1.47 -27.68
C VAL A 177 -10.67 -2.43 -28.69
N GLY A 178 -10.09 -2.52 -29.90
CA GLY A 178 -10.42 -3.51 -30.91
C GLY A 178 -9.87 -4.87 -30.55
#